data_368bf4b68719c5b05da75fc1cb4da26b
#
_entry.id   368bf4b68719c5b05da75fc1cb4da26b
#
_cell.length_a   1.000
_cell.length_b   1.000
_cell.length_c   1.000
_cell.angle_alpha   90.00
_cell.angle_beta   90.00
_cell.angle_gamma   90.00
#
_symmetry.space_group_name_H-M   'P 1'
#
loop_
_entity.id
_entity.type
_entity.pdbx_description
1 polymer ?
#
loop_
_entity_poly.entity_id
_entity_poly.type
_entity_poly.pdbx_seq_one_letter_code
_entity_poly.pdbx_strand_id
1 'polypeptide(L)'
;MKKRILSVMSSLVMAGCILGTSSVAVNAQENEKIVDGSALTTNDTSTGRTENGMERGIHLMDGECSISKAGISRVYCYGSTTANHEVDKLAVIVSVERCKDDSDDWGYFDSFVEMKETDYFVYATKTVTVDRGYYYRVCASHIVRNN
;
A
#
# COMPACT_ATOMS: atom_id res chain seq x y z
N MET A 1 54.93 -28.70 -21.12
CA MET A 1 54.54 -28.55 -19.70
C MET A 1 54.05 -27.15 -19.32
N LYS A 2 54.64 -26.07 -19.78
CA LYS A 2 54.20 -24.70 -19.41
C LYS A 2 52.76 -24.33 -19.81
N LYS A 3 52.27 -24.82 -20.97
CA LYS A 3 50.93 -24.52 -21.44
C LYS A 3 49.80 -25.20 -20.63
N ARG A 4 50.07 -26.36 -20.03
CA ARG A 4 49.12 -27.08 -19.20
C ARG A 4 48.98 -26.49 -17.81
N ILE A 5 50.06 -25.90 -17.29
CA ILE A 5 50.04 -25.22 -15.98
C ILE A 5 49.26 -23.91 -16.06
N LEU A 6 49.37 -23.15 -17.18
CA LEU A 6 48.53 -21.95 -17.36
C LEU A 6 47.03 -22.27 -17.46
N SER A 7 46.68 -23.40 -18.08
CA SER A 7 45.26 -23.84 -18.19
C SER A 7 44.67 -24.21 -16.83
N VAL A 8 45.45 -24.87 -15.97
CA VAL A 8 45.01 -25.24 -14.63
C VAL A 8 44.87 -23.99 -13.72
N MET A 9 45.79 -23.04 -13.83
CA MET A 9 45.68 -21.81 -13.06
C MET A 9 44.51 -20.94 -13.49
N SER A 10 44.17 -20.91 -14.79
CA SER A 10 43.01 -20.19 -15.30
C SER A 10 41.69 -20.81 -14.82
N SER A 11 41.59 -22.15 -14.76
CA SER A 11 40.39 -22.81 -14.26
C SER A 11 40.22 -22.62 -12.74
N LEU A 12 41.28 -22.54 -11.99
CA LEU A 12 41.24 -22.33 -10.54
C LEU A 12 40.77 -20.90 -10.19
N VAL A 13 41.19 -19.90 -10.98
CA VAL A 13 40.73 -18.51 -10.80
C VAL A 13 39.25 -18.37 -11.13
N MET A 14 38.76 -19.06 -12.18
CA MET A 14 37.32 -19.06 -12.51
C MET A 14 36.47 -19.75 -11.42
N ALA A 15 36.96 -20.83 -10.83
CA ALA A 15 36.26 -21.55 -9.76
C ALA A 15 36.18 -20.71 -8.46
N GLY A 16 37.18 -19.88 -8.19
CA GLY A 16 37.19 -18.99 -7.02
C GLY A 16 36.21 -17.83 -7.13
N CYS A 17 35.89 -17.35 -8.32
CA CYS A 17 34.89 -16.28 -8.52
C CYS A 17 33.43 -16.73 -8.35
N ILE A 18 33.15 -18.03 -8.49
CA ILE A 18 31.80 -18.58 -8.34
C ILE A 18 31.44 -18.85 -6.87
N LEU A 19 32.45 -19.04 -6.01
CA LEU A 19 32.24 -19.26 -4.58
C LEU A 19 32.13 -17.96 -3.74
N GLY A 20 32.37 -16.81 -4.37
CA GLY A 20 32.31 -15.48 -3.73
C GLY A 20 31.00 -14.74 -3.89
N THR A 21 29.99 -15.31 -4.57
CA THR A 21 28.63 -14.78 -4.50
C THR A 21 28.01 -15.21 -3.18
N SER A 22 28.36 -14.51 -2.10
CA SER A 22 27.49 -14.47 -0.96
C SER A 22 26.13 -14.04 -1.50
N SER A 23 25.19 -14.99 -1.51
CA SER A 23 23.78 -14.66 -1.64
C SER A 23 23.48 -13.68 -0.50
N VAL A 24 23.50 -12.39 -0.82
CA VAL A 24 22.78 -11.41 -0.02
C VAL A 24 21.33 -11.90 -0.14
N ALA A 25 20.89 -12.70 0.81
CA ALA A 25 19.49 -12.88 1.07
C ALA A 25 18.99 -11.47 1.36
N VAL A 26 18.48 -10.80 0.32
CA VAL A 26 17.58 -9.68 0.50
C VAL A 26 16.38 -10.31 1.21
N ASN A 27 16.42 -10.32 2.53
CA ASN A 27 15.23 -10.38 3.33
C ASN A 27 14.50 -9.07 3.02
N ALA A 28 13.79 -9.04 1.91
CA ALA A 28 12.62 -8.21 1.77
C ALA A 28 11.58 -8.81 2.74
N GLN A 29 11.83 -8.66 4.03
CA GLN A 29 10.79 -8.59 5.00
C GLN A 29 10.13 -7.26 4.67
N GLU A 30 9.16 -7.28 3.76
CA GLU A 30 8.12 -6.27 3.72
C GLU A 30 7.47 -6.31 5.10
N ASN A 31 8.07 -5.59 6.05
CA ASN A 31 7.31 -5.08 7.16
C ASN A 31 6.27 -4.18 6.47
N GLU A 32 5.06 -4.67 6.34
CA GLU A 32 3.88 -3.88 6.03
C GLU A 32 3.81 -2.80 7.12
N LYS A 33 4.54 -1.71 6.87
CA LYS A 33 4.51 -0.59 7.78
C LYS A 33 3.14 0.02 7.61
N ILE A 34 2.30 -0.14 8.61
CA ILE A 34 1.04 0.58 8.70
C ILE A 34 1.40 2.06 8.68
N VAL A 35 1.18 2.70 7.55
CA VAL A 35 1.45 4.12 7.38
C VAL A 35 0.18 4.83 7.81
N ASP A 36 0.20 5.44 8.97
CA ASP A 36 -0.89 6.25 9.51
C ASP A 36 -1.13 7.57 8.72
N GLY A 37 -0.38 7.77 7.63
CA GLY A 37 -0.41 8.97 6.80
C GLY A 37 0.44 10.12 7.35
N SER A 38 1.14 9.93 8.47
CA SER A 38 2.05 10.93 9.03
C SER A 38 3.40 10.98 8.31
N ALA A 39 3.81 9.88 7.66
CA ALA A 39 5.07 9.81 6.94
C ALA A 39 4.88 10.08 5.44
N LEU A 40 5.48 11.15 4.93
CA LEU A 40 5.52 11.42 3.49
C LEU A 40 6.40 10.39 2.79
N THR A 41 5.96 9.90 1.65
CA THR A 41 6.69 8.92 0.85
C THR A 41 6.69 9.30 -0.63
N THR A 42 7.74 8.92 -1.34
CA THR A 42 7.85 9.01 -2.80
C THR A 42 7.55 7.69 -3.50
N ASN A 43 7.13 6.67 -2.75
CA ASN A 43 6.76 5.37 -3.31
C ASN A 43 5.59 5.50 -4.29
N ASP A 44 5.49 4.56 -5.23
CA ASP A 44 4.43 4.55 -6.22
C ASP A 44 3.08 4.10 -5.66
N THR A 45 3.07 3.46 -4.51
CA THR A 45 1.87 2.98 -3.81
C THR A 45 2.04 3.12 -2.30
N SER A 46 0.95 3.47 -1.62
CA SER A 46 0.84 3.47 -0.16
C SER A 46 -0.49 2.85 0.24
N THR A 47 -0.48 1.98 1.25
CA THR A 47 -1.65 1.25 1.74
C THR A 47 -1.78 1.43 3.25
N GLY A 48 -3.00 1.70 3.72
CA GLY A 48 -3.38 1.73 5.12
C GLY A 48 -4.46 0.69 5.41
N ARG A 49 -4.43 0.13 6.62
CA ARG A 49 -5.45 -0.81 7.13
C ARG A 49 -5.90 -0.42 8.52
N THR A 50 -7.13 -0.78 8.87
CA THR A 50 -7.60 -0.63 10.24
C THR A 50 -6.79 -1.51 11.17
N GLU A 51 -6.22 -0.92 12.23
CA GLU A 51 -5.48 -1.68 13.21
C GLU A 51 -6.38 -2.64 14.00
N ASN A 52 -5.79 -3.76 14.46
CA ASN A 52 -6.45 -4.69 15.35
C ASN A 52 -6.57 -4.06 16.75
N GLY A 53 -7.65 -3.35 17.03
CA GLY A 53 -7.83 -2.66 18.29
C GLY A 53 -9.26 -2.20 18.58
N MET A 54 -9.43 -1.44 19.66
CA MET A 54 -10.71 -1.02 20.24
C MET A 54 -11.60 -0.14 19.33
N GLU A 55 -11.12 0.30 18.19
CA GLU A 55 -11.88 1.13 17.24
C GLU A 55 -12.73 0.32 16.25
N ARG A 56 -12.56 -0.99 16.21
CA ARG A 56 -13.37 -1.86 15.37
C ARG A 56 -14.69 -2.15 16.07
N GLY A 57 -15.81 -1.78 15.43
CA GLY A 57 -17.12 -2.27 15.83
C GLY A 57 -17.20 -3.80 15.76
N ILE A 58 -18.10 -4.41 16.50
CA ILE A 58 -18.27 -5.88 16.60
C ILE A 58 -18.50 -6.59 15.26
N HIS A 59 -18.94 -5.88 14.24
CA HIS A 59 -19.24 -6.41 12.90
C HIS A 59 -18.14 -6.13 11.87
N LEU A 60 -17.25 -5.18 12.11
CA LEU A 60 -16.16 -4.84 11.20
C LEU A 60 -14.99 -5.81 11.36
N MET A 61 -14.70 -6.58 10.32
CA MET A 61 -13.56 -7.49 10.27
C MET A 61 -12.29 -6.77 9.80
N ASP A 62 -12.38 -6.02 8.70
CA ASP A 62 -11.24 -5.33 8.11
C ASP A 62 -11.66 -4.09 7.33
N GLY A 63 -10.79 -3.08 7.31
CA GLY A 63 -10.91 -1.89 6.51
C GLY A 63 -9.56 -1.53 5.89
N GLU A 64 -9.55 -1.29 4.59
CA GLU A 64 -8.34 -0.98 3.83
C GLU A 64 -8.54 0.28 2.99
N CYS A 65 -7.48 1.04 2.82
CA CYS A 65 -7.40 2.08 1.80
C CYS A 65 -6.02 2.10 1.16
N SER A 66 -5.96 2.49 -0.11
CA SER A 66 -4.68 2.65 -0.80
C SER A 66 -4.74 3.76 -1.85
N ILE A 67 -3.57 4.34 -2.09
CA ILE A 67 -3.35 5.30 -3.16
C ILE A 67 -2.14 4.84 -3.98
N SER A 68 -2.25 4.87 -5.30
CA SER A 68 -1.16 4.52 -6.20
C SER A 68 -1.07 5.46 -7.38
N LYS A 69 0.13 5.68 -7.89
CA LYS A 69 0.35 6.46 -9.11
C LYS A 69 -0.28 5.74 -10.31
N ALA A 70 -1.13 6.46 -11.05
CA ALA A 70 -1.82 5.97 -12.25
C ALA A 70 -1.42 6.74 -13.52
N GLY A 71 -0.27 7.43 -13.48
CA GLY A 71 0.28 8.21 -14.58
C GLY A 71 0.90 9.53 -14.13
N ILE A 72 1.20 10.43 -15.06
CA ILE A 72 1.96 11.65 -14.81
C ILE A 72 1.25 12.63 -13.84
N SER A 73 -0.07 12.70 -13.90
CA SER A 73 -0.89 13.60 -13.07
C SER A 73 -2.18 12.91 -12.65
N ARG A 74 -2.11 11.63 -12.34
CA ARG A 74 -3.25 10.84 -11.89
C ARG A 74 -2.83 9.88 -10.79
N VAL A 75 -3.73 9.71 -9.82
CA VAL A 75 -3.63 8.69 -8.78
C VAL A 75 -4.89 7.81 -8.82
N TYR A 76 -4.70 6.54 -8.56
CA TYR A 76 -5.78 5.59 -8.33
C TYR A 76 -5.98 5.46 -6.83
N CYS A 77 -7.19 5.73 -6.38
CA CYS A 77 -7.60 5.66 -4.99
C CYS A 77 -8.56 4.49 -4.80
N TYR A 78 -8.37 3.74 -3.74
CA TYR A 78 -9.15 2.57 -3.37
C TYR A 78 -9.49 2.61 -1.89
N GLY A 79 -10.63 2.08 -1.53
CA GLY A 79 -11.01 1.78 -0.15
C GLY A 79 -11.97 0.61 -0.12
N SER A 80 -11.88 -0.22 0.93
CA SER A 80 -12.78 -1.35 1.13
C SER A 80 -13.16 -1.54 2.59
N THR A 81 -14.33 -2.09 2.81
CA THR A 81 -14.84 -2.49 4.12
C THR A 81 -15.28 -3.94 4.06
N THR A 82 -14.78 -4.76 4.97
CA THR A 82 -15.15 -6.16 5.12
C THR A 82 -15.80 -6.39 6.49
N ALA A 83 -16.99 -6.94 6.51
CA ALA A 83 -17.65 -7.39 7.73
C ALA A 83 -17.33 -8.87 7.99
N ASN A 84 -17.46 -9.31 9.25
CA ASN A 84 -17.24 -10.70 9.65
C ASN A 84 -18.39 -11.64 9.31
N HIS A 85 -19.51 -11.10 8.84
CA HIS A 85 -20.69 -11.80 8.33
C HIS A 85 -21.51 -10.86 7.45
N GLU A 86 -22.53 -11.36 6.78
CA GLU A 86 -23.51 -10.54 6.06
C GLU A 86 -24.23 -9.59 7.03
N VAL A 87 -24.30 -8.32 6.67
CA VAL A 87 -24.89 -7.24 7.48
C VAL A 87 -25.92 -6.46 6.67
N ASP A 88 -26.83 -5.80 7.35
CA ASP A 88 -27.91 -5.05 6.70
C ASP A 88 -27.39 -3.87 5.85
N LYS A 89 -26.32 -3.24 6.30
CA LYS A 89 -25.74 -2.09 5.62
C LYS A 89 -24.23 -2.03 5.79
N LEU A 90 -23.56 -1.87 4.67
CA LEU A 90 -22.11 -1.77 4.58
C LEU A 90 -21.71 -0.59 3.68
N ALA A 91 -20.77 0.25 4.13
CA ALA A 91 -20.30 1.34 3.33
C ALA A 91 -18.80 1.63 3.56
N VAL A 92 -18.16 2.18 2.53
CA VAL A 92 -16.84 2.80 2.60
C VAL A 92 -16.91 4.20 2.03
N ILE A 93 -16.40 5.17 2.78
CA ILE A 93 -16.23 6.56 2.36
C ILE A 93 -14.74 6.79 2.23
N VAL A 94 -14.29 7.13 1.04
CA VAL A 94 -12.87 7.41 0.77
C VAL A 94 -12.70 8.90 0.54
N SER A 95 -11.87 9.53 1.36
CA SER A 95 -11.49 10.94 1.24
C SER A 95 -10.05 11.03 0.73
N VAL A 96 -9.84 11.89 -0.25
CA VAL A 96 -8.51 12.23 -0.77
C VAL A 96 -8.12 13.58 -0.20
N GLU A 97 -6.97 13.65 0.40
CA GLU A 97 -6.42 14.87 0.99
C GLU A 97 -5.07 15.18 0.34
N ARG A 98 -4.68 16.46 0.39
CA ARG A 98 -3.39 16.90 -0.11
C ARG A 98 -2.70 17.84 0.86
N CYS A 99 -1.38 17.81 0.90
CA CYS A 99 -0.57 18.82 1.54
C CYS A 99 0.57 19.27 0.62
N LYS A 100 1.11 20.46 0.91
CA LYS A 100 2.27 20.98 0.23
C LYS A 100 3.48 20.91 1.16
N ASP A 101 4.56 20.28 0.66
CA ASP A 101 5.80 20.09 1.41
C ASP A 101 5.58 19.32 2.74
N ASP A 102 6.45 19.50 3.72
CA ASP A 102 6.42 18.83 5.03
C ASP A 102 5.40 19.44 6.01
N SER A 103 4.42 20.20 5.52
CA SER A 103 3.38 20.75 6.39
C SER A 103 2.40 19.65 6.81
N ASP A 104 2.07 19.57 8.10
CA ASP A 104 1.01 18.70 8.61
C ASP A 104 -0.41 19.20 8.22
N ASP A 105 -0.48 20.19 7.35
CA ASP A 105 -1.71 20.87 6.96
C ASP A 105 -2.35 20.14 5.76
N TRP A 106 -3.05 19.05 6.07
CA TRP A 106 -3.77 18.24 5.09
C TRP A 106 -5.12 18.87 4.77
N GLY A 107 -5.29 19.32 3.54
CA GLY A 107 -6.55 19.87 3.05
C GLY A 107 -7.36 18.85 2.24
N TYR A 108 -8.68 18.92 2.37
CA TYR A 108 -9.60 18.15 1.55
C TYR A 108 -9.38 18.42 0.06
N PHE A 109 -9.38 17.37 -0.75
CA PHE A 109 -9.24 17.47 -2.21
C PHE A 109 -10.42 16.84 -2.95
N ASP A 110 -10.81 15.61 -2.62
CA ASP A 110 -11.89 14.88 -3.27
C ASP A 110 -12.46 13.80 -2.33
N SER A 111 -13.64 13.28 -2.63
CA SER A 111 -14.18 12.11 -1.93
C SER A 111 -15.15 11.32 -2.80
N PHE A 112 -15.33 10.05 -2.45
CA PHE A 112 -16.28 9.15 -3.07
C PHE A 112 -16.73 8.11 -2.07
N VAL A 113 -17.89 7.52 -2.31
CA VAL A 113 -18.54 6.57 -1.40
C VAL A 113 -19.14 5.43 -2.21
N GLU A 114 -19.09 4.24 -1.62
CA GLU A 114 -19.85 3.08 -2.09
C GLU A 114 -20.55 2.43 -0.91
N MET A 115 -21.76 1.93 -1.17
CA MET A 115 -22.62 1.34 -0.14
C MET A 115 -23.33 0.12 -0.71
N LYS A 116 -23.47 -0.90 0.12
CA LYS A 116 -24.24 -2.09 -0.16
C LYS A 116 -25.18 -2.43 0.99
N GLU A 117 -26.26 -3.08 0.66
CA GLU A 117 -27.21 -3.67 1.61
C GLU A 117 -27.15 -5.19 1.48
N THR A 118 -27.29 -5.89 2.61
CA THR A 118 -27.25 -7.36 2.67
C THR A 118 -26.00 -7.94 2.01
N ASP A 119 -24.83 -7.52 2.48
CA ASP A 119 -23.52 -7.96 1.96
C ASP A 119 -22.51 -7.99 3.11
N TYR A 120 -21.35 -8.60 2.88
CA TYR A 120 -20.22 -8.62 3.82
C TYR A 120 -18.99 -7.87 3.28
N PHE A 121 -19.03 -7.41 2.01
CA PHE A 121 -17.90 -6.72 1.38
C PHE A 121 -18.34 -5.60 0.44
N VAL A 122 -17.73 -4.43 0.61
CA VAL A 122 -17.89 -3.28 -0.28
C VAL A 122 -16.53 -2.64 -0.57
N TYR A 123 -16.37 -2.14 -1.77
CA TYR A 123 -15.19 -1.35 -2.15
C TYR A 123 -15.58 -0.17 -3.03
N ALA A 124 -14.80 0.87 -2.94
CA ALA A 124 -14.92 2.06 -3.78
C ALA A 124 -13.57 2.38 -4.44
N THR A 125 -13.62 2.79 -5.70
CA THR A 125 -12.42 3.17 -6.46
C THR A 125 -12.66 4.42 -7.28
N LYS A 126 -11.61 5.24 -7.41
CA LYS A 126 -11.64 6.42 -8.27
C LYS A 126 -10.23 6.75 -8.77
N THR A 127 -10.12 7.07 -10.05
CA THR A 127 -8.92 7.71 -10.58
C THR A 127 -9.09 9.22 -10.53
N VAL A 128 -8.20 9.89 -9.82
CA VAL A 128 -8.26 11.33 -9.56
C VAL A 128 -7.12 12.03 -10.30
N THR A 129 -7.41 13.13 -10.98
CA THR A 129 -6.39 14.00 -11.56
C THR A 129 -5.82 14.87 -10.45
N VAL A 130 -4.50 14.93 -10.36
CA VAL A 130 -3.77 15.59 -9.27
C VAL A 130 -2.83 16.67 -9.77
N ASP A 131 -2.60 17.69 -8.94
CA ASP A 131 -1.64 18.75 -9.19
C ASP A 131 -0.23 18.32 -8.81
N ARG A 132 0.78 18.79 -9.53
CA ARG A 132 2.19 18.55 -9.20
C ARG A 132 2.62 19.42 -8.01
N GLY A 133 3.59 18.92 -7.26
CA GLY A 133 4.15 19.64 -6.11
C GLY A 133 3.34 19.51 -4.84
N TYR A 134 2.46 18.52 -4.77
CA TYR A 134 1.71 18.14 -3.56
C TYR A 134 1.91 16.68 -3.24
N TYR A 135 1.83 16.36 -1.96
CA TYR A 135 1.62 15.02 -1.46
C TYR A 135 0.12 14.74 -1.36
N TYR A 136 -0.25 13.50 -1.60
CA TYR A 136 -1.65 13.05 -1.55
C TYR A 136 -1.75 11.83 -0.63
N ARG A 137 -2.82 11.77 0.15
CA ARG A 137 -3.19 10.60 0.93
C ARG A 137 -4.66 10.28 0.77
N VAL A 138 -5.02 9.03 1.05
CA VAL A 138 -6.40 8.60 1.20
C VAL A 138 -6.68 8.22 2.64
N CYS A 139 -7.86 8.60 3.11
CA CYS A 139 -8.40 8.17 4.39
C CYS A 139 -9.73 7.47 4.11
N ALA A 140 -9.97 6.33 4.74
CA ALA A 140 -11.23 5.61 4.60
C ALA A 140 -12.00 5.56 5.92
N SER A 141 -13.29 5.85 5.83
CA SER A 141 -14.24 5.63 6.93
C SER A 141 -15.11 4.42 6.61
N HIS A 142 -15.20 3.48 7.54
CA HIS A 142 -15.89 2.21 7.38
C HIS A 142 -17.18 2.23 8.20
N ILE A 143 -18.30 1.93 7.55
CA ILE A 143 -19.62 1.88 8.21
C ILE A 143 -20.15 0.47 8.06
N VAL A 144 -20.47 -0.16 9.20
CA VAL A 144 -21.08 -1.49 9.27
C VAL A 144 -22.25 -1.39 10.23
N ARG A 145 -23.45 -1.76 9.78
CA ARG A 145 -24.67 -1.79 10.58
C ARG A 145 -25.41 -3.11 10.40
N ASN A 146 -25.80 -3.69 11.52
CA ASN A 146 -26.67 -4.84 11.60
C ASN A 146 -27.74 -4.50 12.64
N ASN A 147 -29.01 -4.55 12.26
CA ASN A 147 -30.16 -4.22 13.12
C ASN A 147 -30.60 -5.43 13.96
#